data_9eadc8edd208d88f375abf3dcbceb8dd
#
_entry.id   9eadc8edd208d88f375abf3dcbceb8dd
#
_cell.length_a   1.000
_cell.length_b   1.000
_cell.length_c   1.000
_cell.angle_alpha   90.00
_cell.angle_beta   90.00
_cell.angle_gamma   90.00
#
_symmetry.space_group_name_H-M   'P 1'
#
loop_
_entity.id
_entity.type
_entity.pdbx_description
1 polymer ?
#
loop_
_entity_poly.entity_id
_entity_poly.type
_entity_poly.pdbx_seq_one_letter_code
_entity_poly.pdbx_strand_id
1 'polypeptide(L)'
;MRKKIIKIFQLCMFFLPVLVSAVDVEIIAHRGASFDAPENTLESVNLGWAKQADAVEVDVYLSKDGQIVVFHDHNTKKIAGVDLNVVDQTFSELRRLDVGAWKGKKWKGIRIPKLSDVLKTIPEGKRMFVEVKCGPEIIPELASVFKKSGKKPEQLVVISFDYEVVKQAKVKFPSIKCFYLSSFKIDEVSGKQLPRVEKLIRLAKEANLDGLNVS
;
A
#
# COMPACT_ATOMS: atom_id res chain seq x y z
N MET A 1 -48.60 15.28 -69.33
CA MET A 1 -47.47 14.50 -68.65
C MET A 1 -47.06 15.22 -67.38
N ARG A 2 -47.48 14.65 -66.17
CA ARG A 2 -47.11 15.25 -64.87
C ARG A 2 -45.87 14.54 -64.38
N LYS A 3 -44.73 15.24 -64.18
CA LYS A 3 -43.52 14.72 -63.57
C LYS A 3 -43.71 14.69 -62.04
N LYS A 4 -43.67 13.48 -61.41
CA LYS A 4 -43.63 13.30 -59.97
C LYS A 4 -42.17 13.55 -59.48
N ILE A 5 -42.02 14.54 -58.62
CA ILE A 5 -40.77 14.81 -57.91
C ILE A 5 -40.78 13.96 -56.62
N ILE A 6 -39.91 12.97 -56.55
CA ILE A 6 -39.68 12.18 -55.34
C ILE A 6 -38.66 12.94 -54.49
N LYS A 7 -39.07 13.46 -53.34
CA LYS A 7 -38.16 14.01 -52.30
C LYS A 7 -37.58 12.87 -51.50
N ILE A 8 -36.29 12.60 -51.68
CA ILE A 8 -35.54 11.69 -50.82
C ILE A 8 -35.19 12.46 -49.55
N PHE A 9 -35.79 12.05 -48.41
CA PHE A 9 -35.40 12.55 -47.08
C PHE A 9 -34.17 11.76 -46.63
N GLN A 10 -33.01 12.40 -46.67
CA GLN A 10 -31.75 11.83 -46.17
C GLN A 10 -31.74 11.98 -44.65
N LEU A 11 -32.03 10.88 -43.92
CA LEU A 11 -31.97 10.82 -42.46
C LEU A 11 -30.50 10.74 -42.02
N CYS A 12 -29.92 11.88 -41.66
CA CYS A 12 -28.59 11.91 -41.03
C CYS A 12 -28.72 11.36 -39.60
N MET A 13 -28.36 10.09 -39.39
CA MET A 13 -28.21 9.50 -38.07
C MET A 13 -26.92 10.05 -37.48
N PHE A 14 -27.04 11.00 -36.54
CA PHE A 14 -25.93 11.45 -35.72
C PHE A 14 -25.58 10.34 -34.71
N PHE A 15 -24.51 9.62 -34.96
CA PHE A 15 -23.85 8.80 -33.97
C PHE A 15 -23.17 9.73 -32.96
N LEU A 16 -23.80 9.95 -31.80
CA LEU A 16 -23.12 10.49 -30.62
C LEU A 16 -22.19 9.40 -30.08
N PRO A 17 -20.89 9.60 -30.03
CA PRO A 17 -20.01 8.66 -29.35
C PRO A 17 -20.37 8.67 -27.86
N VAL A 18 -20.83 7.55 -27.34
CA VAL A 18 -20.96 7.33 -25.92
C VAL A 18 -19.53 7.25 -25.40
N LEU A 19 -19.06 8.32 -24.75
CA LEU A 19 -17.81 8.30 -23.97
C LEU A 19 -18.05 7.37 -22.77
N VAL A 20 -17.75 6.10 -22.94
CA VAL A 20 -17.61 5.18 -21.81
C VAL A 20 -16.35 5.64 -21.08
N SER A 21 -16.54 6.33 -19.95
CA SER A 21 -15.45 6.60 -19.03
C SER A 21 -14.94 5.24 -18.54
N ALA A 22 -13.76 4.85 -19.00
CA ALA A 22 -13.09 3.70 -18.43
C ALA A 22 -12.89 3.97 -16.93
N VAL A 23 -13.33 3.09 -16.08
CA VAL A 23 -12.98 3.13 -14.65
C VAL A 23 -11.49 2.83 -14.60
N ASP A 24 -10.69 3.84 -14.24
CA ASP A 24 -9.26 3.64 -14.02
C ASP A 24 -9.06 2.72 -12.81
N VAL A 25 -8.71 1.47 -13.09
CA VAL A 25 -8.34 0.49 -12.05
C VAL A 25 -6.88 0.70 -11.70
N GLU A 26 -6.60 1.02 -10.45
CA GLU A 26 -5.24 1.15 -9.95
C GLU A 26 -4.67 -0.23 -9.56
N ILE A 27 -3.51 -0.58 -10.08
CA ILE A 27 -2.80 -1.81 -9.76
C ILE A 27 -1.78 -1.54 -8.67
N ILE A 28 -2.00 -2.12 -7.49
CA ILE A 28 -1.09 -2.01 -6.34
C ILE A 28 -0.31 -3.33 -6.18
N ALA A 29 1.01 -3.27 -6.29
CA ALA A 29 1.88 -4.42 -6.07
C ALA A 29 2.06 -4.65 -4.56
N HIS A 30 1.36 -5.64 -4.00
CA HIS A 30 1.36 -5.99 -2.58
C HIS A 30 2.70 -6.56 -2.14
N ARG A 31 3.39 -5.87 -1.21
CA ARG A 31 4.77 -6.14 -0.76
C ARG A 31 5.77 -6.16 -1.92
N GLY A 32 5.55 -5.28 -2.91
CA GLY A 32 6.18 -5.34 -4.22
C GLY A 32 5.61 -6.44 -5.10
N ALA A 33 6.33 -6.88 -6.12
CA ALA A 33 5.95 -8.04 -6.94
C ALA A 33 6.20 -9.36 -6.18
N SER A 34 5.55 -9.53 -5.02
CA SER A 34 5.80 -10.59 -4.04
C SER A 34 5.53 -12.00 -4.55
N PHE A 35 4.75 -12.15 -5.63
CA PHE A 35 4.58 -13.44 -6.29
C PHE A 35 5.89 -13.93 -6.94
N ASP A 36 6.67 -13.03 -7.55
CA ASP A 36 7.85 -13.37 -8.35
C ASP A 36 9.19 -13.16 -7.62
N ALA A 37 9.21 -12.27 -6.62
CA ALA A 37 10.39 -11.92 -5.83
C ALA A 37 10.10 -12.01 -4.33
N PRO A 38 11.12 -12.06 -3.45
CA PRO A 38 10.91 -12.03 -2.00
C PRO A 38 10.18 -10.77 -1.57
N GLU A 39 9.08 -10.93 -0.85
CA GLU A 39 8.24 -9.82 -0.37
C GLU A 39 9.03 -8.80 0.46
N ASN A 40 8.61 -7.54 0.41
CA ASN A 40 9.17 -6.48 1.24
C ASN A 40 10.70 -6.26 1.06
N THR A 41 11.20 -6.48 -0.14
CA THR A 41 12.60 -6.27 -0.52
C THR A 41 12.72 -5.23 -1.63
N LEU A 42 13.91 -4.65 -1.80
CA LEU A 42 14.18 -3.74 -2.93
C LEU A 42 13.95 -4.43 -4.27
N GLU A 43 14.24 -5.72 -4.35
CA GLU A 43 14.06 -6.53 -5.55
C GLU A 43 12.58 -6.66 -5.92
N SER A 44 11.70 -6.96 -4.95
CA SER A 44 10.26 -7.06 -5.21
C SER A 44 9.64 -5.71 -5.56
N VAL A 45 10.07 -4.65 -4.88
CA VAL A 45 9.60 -3.28 -5.14
C VAL A 45 10.00 -2.83 -6.55
N ASN A 46 11.29 -2.97 -6.92
CA ASN A 46 11.76 -2.61 -8.24
C ASN A 46 11.10 -3.44 -9.35
N LEU A 47 10.84 -4.73 -9.08
CA LEU A 47 10.11 -5.58 -10.02
C LEU A 47 8.65 -5.13 -10.15
N GLY A 48 8.00 -4.66 -9.09
CA GLY A 48 6.67 -4.05 -9.13
C GLY A 48 6.63 -2.86 -10.08
N TRP A 49 7.59 -1.95 -9.97
CA TRP A 49 7.73 -0.81 -10.88
C TRP A 49 8.01 -1.25 -12.32
N ALA A 50 8.89 -2.23 -12.52
CA ALA A 50 9.20 -2.77 -13.85
C ALA A 50 7.99 -3.43 -14.52
N LYS A 51 7.08 -4.00 -13.72
CA LYS A 51 5.79 -4.56 -14.19
C LYS A 51 4.69 -3.50 -14.31
N GLN A 52 5.04 -2.22 -14.21
CA GLN A 52 4.14 -1.09 -14.43
C GLN A 52 3.00 -0.96 -13.41
N ALA A 53 3.18 -1.48 -12.20
CA ALA A 53 2.23 -1.20 -11.12
C ALA A 53 2.05 0.31 -10.93
N ASP A 54 0.83 0.75 -10.60
CA ASP A 54 0.50 2.15 -10.34
C ASP A 54 0.96 2.58 -8.96
N ALA A 55 0.98 1.63 -8.04
CA ALA A 55 1.53 1.78 -6.72
C ALA A 55 2.22 0.49 -6.26
N VAL A 56 3.08 0.62 -5.26
CA VAL A 56 3.62 -0.50 -4.49
C VAL A 56 3.22 -0.33 -3.04
N GLU A 57 2.87 -1.41 -2.39
CA GLU A 57 2.62 -1.45 -0.97
C GLU A 57 3.78 -2.16 -0.27
N VAL A 58 4.15 -1.70 0.94
CA VAL A 58 5.16 -2.30 1.81
C VAL A 58 4.79 -2.18 3.29
N ASP A 59 5.14 -3.21 4.07
CA ASP A 59 4.93 -3.27 5.51
C ASP A 59 6.14 -2.72 6.27
N VAL A 60 5.92 -1.98 7.36
CA VAL A 60 7.01 -1.39 8.14
C VAL A 60 6.89 -1.60 9.64
N TYR A 61 8.05 -1.73 10.26
CA TYR A 61 8.24 -1.73 11.72
C TYR A 61 9.29 -0.70 12.13
N LEU A 62 9.21 -0.28 13.40
CA LEU A 62 10.29 0.45 14.06
C LEU A 62 11.23 -0.58 14.72
N SER A 63 12.51 -0.57 14.36
CA SER A 63 13.53 -1.41 14.99
C SER A 63 13.90 -0.91 16.39
N LYS A 64 14.57 -1.73 17.19
CA LYS A 64 15.04 -1.39 18.54
C LYS A 64 15.87 -0.11 18.62
N ASP A 65 16.64 0.19 17.57
CA ASP A 65 17.47 1.40 17.45
C ASP A 65 16.80 2.53 16.65
N GLY A 66 15.45 2.47 16.51
CA GLY A 66 14.65 3.54 15.93
C GLY A 66 14.73 3.68 14.40
N GLN A 67 15.18 2.64 13.68
CA GLN A 67 15.16 2.67 12.22
C GLN A 67 13.87 2.07 11.68
N ILE A 68 13.27 2.67 10.65
CA ILE A 68 12.11 2.07 9.99
C ILE A 68 12.60 1.05 8.97
N VAL A 69 12.23 -0.21 9.22
CA VAL A 69 12.59 -1.36 8.40
C VAL A 69 11.37 -1.90 7.66
N VAL A 70 11.60 -2.49 6.48
CA VAL A 70 10.51 -3.03 5.66
C VAL A 70 10.44 -4.54 5.83
N PHE A 71 9.38 -5.01 6.51
CA PHE A 71 9.16 -6.41 6.84
C PHE A 71 7.70 -6.63 7.26
N HIS A 72 7.10 -7.81 6.97
CA HIS A 72 5.69 -8.06 7.25
C HIS A 72 5.41 -8.66 8.63
N ASP A 73 6.08 -9.77 8.95
CA ASP A 73 5.77 -10.54 10.17
C ASP A 73 6.38 -9.85 11.42
N HIS A 74 5.72 -9.94 12.56
CA HIS A 74 6.28 -9.41 13.81
C HIS A 74 7.56 -10.12 14.26
N ASN A 75 7.77 -11.35 13.77
CA ASN A 75 8.90 -12.21 14.12
C ASN A 75 9.62 -12.71 12.87
N THR A 76 10.95 -12.76 12.90
CA THR A 76 11.77 -13.08 11.72
C THR A 76 11.91 -14.59 11.45
N LYS A 77 11.35 -15.46 12.27
CA LYS A 77 11.50 -16.94 12.20
C LYS A 77 11.07 -17.53 10.87
N LYS A 78 9.88 -17.18 10.42
CA LYS A 78 9.27 -17.77 9.20
C LYS A 78 10.10 -17.50 7.95
N ILE A 79 10.63 -16.30 7.82
CA ILE A 79 11.32 -15.84 6.61
C ILE A 79 12.84 -16.06 6.71
N ALA A 80 13.43 -15.81 7.88
CA ALA A 80 14.89 -15.81 8.06
C ALA A 80 15.40 -16.91 9.03
N GLY A 81 14.53 -17.72 9.61
CA GLY A 81 14.90 -18.79 10.53
C GLY A 81 15.33 -18.36 11.92
N VAL A 82 15.30 -17.07 12.24
CA VAL A 82 15.71 -16.49 13.53
C VAL A 82 14.46 -16.14 14.33
N ASP A 83 14.31 -16.74 15.52
CA ASP A 83 13.13 -16.58 16.38
C ASP A 83 13.27 -15.33 17.28
N LEU A 84 13.18 -14.16 16.69
CA LEU A 84 13.21 -12.86 17.37
C LEU A 84 12.20 -11.89 16.77
N ASN A 85 11.59 -11.04 17.60
CA ASN A 85 10.71 -10.02 17.09
C ASN A 85 11.51 -8.91 16.40
N VAL A 86 10.93 -8.30 15.39
CA VAL A 86 11.55 -7.21 14.62
C VAL A 86 11.88 -6.02 15.53
N VAL A 87 10.94 -5.66 16.42
CA VAL A 87 11.08 -4.51 17.33
C VAL A 87 12.16 -4.70 18.41
N ASP A 88 12.56 -5.94 18.68
CA ASP A 88 13.58 -6.28 19.67
C ASP A 88 15.01 -6.31 19.10
N GLN A 89 15.14 -6.14 17.77
CA GLN A 89 16.39 -6.18 17.03
C GLN A 89 16.79 -4.79 16.53
N THR A 90 18.09 -4.49 16.55
CA THR A 90 18.65 -3.33 15.88
C THR A 90 18.61 -3.53 14.37
N PHE A 91 18.64 -2.43 13.59
CA PHE A 91 18.74 -2.55 12.12
C PHE A 91 19.99 -3.32 11.68
N SER A 92 21.11 -3.17 12.40
CA SER A 92 22.34 -3.92 12.10
C SER A 92 22.15 -5.43 12.22
N GLU A 93 21.38 -5.91 13.20
CA GLU A 93 21.03 -7.32 13.38
C GLU A 93 20.06 -7.78 12.29
N LEU A 94 18.98 -7.04 12.06
CA LEU A 94 17.99 -7.34 11.02
C LEU A 94 18.62 -7.43 9.62
N ARG A 95 19.55 -6.53 9.30
CA ARG A 95 20.22 -6.52 8.00
C ARG A 95 21.15 -7.72 7.75
N ARG A 96 21.53 -8.48 8.78
CA ARG A 96 22.31 -9.71 8.61
C ARG A 96 21.46 -10.88 8.16
N LEU A 97 20.14 -10.83 8.36
CA LEU A 97 19.22 -11.90 8.02
C LEU A 97 19.07 -12.04 6.51
N ASP A 98 19.07 -13.28 6.02
CA ASP A 98 18.74 -13.58 4.63
C ASP A 98 17.22 -13.73 4.51
N VAL A 99 16.58 -12.77 3.83
CA VAL A 99 15.13 -12.76 3.62
C VAL A 99 14.74 -13.16 2.18
N GLY A 100 15.69 -13.64 1.40
CA GLY A 100 15.46 -14.06 0.03
C GLY A 100 15.51 -15.58 -0.19
N ALA A 101 16.33 -16.30 0.55
CA ALA A 101 16.61 -17.72 0.32
C ALA A 101 15.35 -18.60 0.35
N TRP A 102 14.35 -18.28 1.16
CA TRP A 102 13.07 -19.01 1.24
C TRP A 102 12.28 -18.96 -0.09
N LYS A 103 12.43 -17.89 -0.86
CA LYS A 103 11.75 -17.72 -2.17
C LYS A 103 12.45 -18.47 -3.30
N GLY A 104 13.71 -18.84 -3.12
CA GLY A 104 14.48 -19.60 -4.08
C GLY A 104 15.96 -19.24 -4.12
N LYS A 105 16.78 -20.17 -4.64
CA LYS A 105 18.26 -20.06 -4.64
C LYS A 105 18.78 -18.74 -5.28
N LYS A 106 18.12 -18.25 -6.32
CA LYS A 106 18.50 -17.00 -7.02
C LYS A 106 18.39 -15.75 -6.14
N TRP A 107 17.59 -15.83 -5.06
CA TRP A 107 17.35 -14.74 -4.14
C TRP A 107 18.16 -14.80 -2.83
N LYS A 108 19.04 -15.81 -2.72
CA LYS A 108 19.90 -15.95 -1.55
C LYS A 108 20.76 -14.71 -1.34
N GLY A 109 20.84 -14.24 -0.10
CA GLY A 109 21.63 -13.08 0.27
C GLY A 109 20.87 -11.74 0.26
N ILE A 110 19.58 -11.73 -0.13
CA ILE A 110 18.73 -10.54 -0.04
C ILE A 110 18.53 -10.17 1.43
N ARG A 111 18.52 -8.85 1.70
CA ARG A 111 18.51 -8.30 3.06
C ARG A 111 17.29 -7.42 3.30
N ILE A 112 16.89 -7.28 4.57
CA ILE A 112 15.85 -6.36 5.00
C ILE A 112 16.29 -4.92 4.66
N PRO A 113 15.51 -4.15 3.88
CA PRO A 113 15.83 -2.76 3.56
C PRO A 113 15.28 -1.80 4.62
N LYS A 114 15.85 -0.59 4.68
CA LYS A 114 15.20 0.55 5.34
C LYS A 114 14.09 1.12 4.45
N LEU A 115 13.06 1.68 5.07
CA LEU A 115 12.03 2.42 4.34
C LEU A 115 12.64 3.57 3.52
N SER A 116 13.65 4.26 4.04
CA SER A 116 14.35 5.34 3.34
C SER A 116 14.94 4.91 1.99
N ASP A 117 15.41 3.66 1.87
CA ASP A 117 15.96 3.15 0.62
C ASP A 117 14.86 2.73 -0.35
N VAL A 118 13.77 2.20 0.18
CA VAL A 118 12.59 1.83 -0.61
C VAL A 118 11.91 3.07 -1.18
N LEU A 119 11.76 4.15 -0.42
CA LEU A 119 11.15 5.40 -0.89
C LEU A 119 11.93 6.03 -2.07
N LYS A 120 13.24 5.85 -2.14
CA LYS A 120 14.06 6.34 -3.27
C LYS A 120 13.64 5.72 -4.61
N THR A 121 13.08 4.51 -4.58
CA THR A 121 12.69 3.77 -5.80
C THR A 121 11.41 4.28 -6.43
N ILE A 122 10.58 5.08 -5.73
CA ILE A 122 9.29 5.54 -6.23
C ILE A 122 9.50 6.40 -7.49
N PRO A 123 8.97 5.98 -8.66
CA PRO A 123 9.06 6.79 -9.88
C PRO A 123 8.16 8.04 -9.78
N GLU A 124 8.39 9.01 -10.66
CA GLU A 124 7.49 10.15 -10.79
C GLU A 124 6.07 9.69 -11.18
N GLY A 125 5.06 10.29 -10.57
CA GLY A 125 3.65 9.96 -10.81
C GLY A 125 3.17 8.65 -10.18
N LYS A 126 4.06 7.85 -9.59
CA LYS A 126 3.70 6.60 -8.88
C LYS A 126 3.60 6.82 -7.37
N ARG A 127 2.92 5.89 -6.68
CA ARG A 127 2.63 5.99 -5.24
C ARG A 127 3.18 4.80 -4.46
N MET A 128 3.42 5.03 -3.17
CA MET A 128 3.75 3.95 -2.23
C MET A 128 2.80 3.95 -1.06
N PHE A 129 2.20 2.82 -0.81
CA PHE A 129 1.43 2.53 0.39
C PHE A 129 2.38 1.98 1.44
N VAL A 130 2.40 2.61 2.60
CA VAL A 130 3.24 2.21 3.74
C VAL A 130 2.32 1.70 4.83
N GLU A 131 2.24 0.36 4.98
CA GLU A 131 1.49 -0.27 6.05
C GLU A 131 2.31 -0.29 7.34
N VAL A 132 1.83 0.41 8.34
CA VAL A 132 2.45 0.41 9.68
C VAL A 132 1.93 -0.80 10.48
N LYS A 133 2.86 -1.67 10.88
CA LYS A 133 2.59 -2.93 11.61
C LYS A 133 2.85 -2.84 13.11
N CYS A 134 3.50 -1.78 13.60
CA CYS A 134 3.70 -1.49 15.02
C CYS A 134 2.80 -0.33 15.47
N GLY A 135 2.93 0.10 16.73
CA GLY A 135 2.11 1.16 17.29
C GLY A 135 2.49 2.57 16.81
N PRO A 136 1.81 3.60 17.36
CA PRO A 136 1.99 4.99 16.94
C PRO A 136 3.37 5.59 17.30
N GLU A 137 4.18 4.90 18.09
CA GLU A 137 5.57 5.29 18.41
C GLU A 137 6.46 5.47 17.16
N ILE A 138 6.07 4.88 16.02
CA ILE A 138 6.78 5.03 14.75
C ILE A 138 6.59 6.42 14.10
N ILE A 139 5.50 7.13 14.42
CA ILE A 139 5.07 8.35 13.69
C ILE A 139 6.14 9.46 13.67
N PRO A 140 6.87 9.76 14.77
CA PRO A 140 7.94 10.78 14.72
C PRO A 140 9.04 10.44 13.71
N GLU A 141 9.52 9.19 13.68
CA GLU A 141 10.57 8.78 12.73
C GLU A 141 10.01 8.66 11.31
N LEU A 142 8.76 8.21 11.14
CA LEU A 142 8.11 8.19 9.83
C LEU A 142 8.04 9.60 9.22
N ALA A 143 7.76 10.62 10.05
CA ALA A 143 7.80 12.02 9.62
C ALA A 143 9.20 12.45 9.17
N SER A 144 10.23 12.05 9.91
CA SER A 144 11.62 12.32 9.55
C SER A 144 12.00 11.68 8.21
N VAL A 145 11.65 10.41 8.03
CA VAL A 145 11.93 9.64 6.80
C VAL A 145 11.18 10.21 5.60
N PHE A 146 9.89 10.53 5.73
CA PHE A 146 9.09 11.12 4.65
C PHE A 146 9.66 12.49 4.24
N LYS A 147 9.96 13.37 5.21
CA LYS A 147 10.56 14.67 4.93
C LYS A 147 11.90 14.54 4.18
N LYS A 148 12.78 13.62 4.64
CA LYS A 148 14.10 13.40 4.03
C LYS A 148 14.02 12.73 2.66
N SER A 149 12.94 12.02 2.35
CA SER A 149 12.80 11.33 1.06
C SER A 149 12.64 12.28 -0.13
N GLY A 150 12.19 13.52 0.12
CA GLY A 150 11.87 14.50 -0.92
C GLY A 150 10.66 14.12 -1.78
N LYS A 151 9.93 13.05 -1.43
CA LYS A 151 8.72 12.63 -2.16
C LYS A 151 7.57 13.58 -1.86
N LYS A 152 6.75 13.83 -2.87
CA LYS A 152 5.56 14.67 -2.74
C LYS A 152 4.49 13.95 -1.92
N PRO A 153 3.62 14.65 -1.17
CA PRO A 153 2.56 14.03 -0.36
C PRO A 153 1.67 13.04 -1.13
N GLU A 154 1.34 13.34 -2.39
CA GLU A 154 0.51 12.49 -3.26
C GLU A 154 1.18 11.18 -3.69
N GLN A 155 2.50 11.07 -3.51
CA GLN A 155 3.25 9.83 -3.75
C GLN A 155 3.26 8.88 -2.54
N LEU A 156 2.79 9.34 -1.40
CA LEU A 156 2.83 8.63 -0.13
C LEU A 156 1.40 8.35 0.37
N VAL A 157 1.19 7.14 0.88
CA VAL A 157 -0.06 6.75 1.52
C VAL A 157 0.29 5.98 2.78
N VAL A 158 -0.35 6.29 3.91
CA VAL A 158 -0.20 5.54 5.16
C VAL A 158 -1.42 4.68 5.37
N ILE A 159 -1.21 3.42 5.68
CA ILE A 159 -2.27 2.47 6.02
C ILE A 159 -1.90 1.70 7.30
N SER A 160 -2.87 1.32 8.10
CA SER A 160 -2.68 0.43 9.24
C SER A 160 -3.99 -0.19 9.70
N PHE A 161 -3.93 -1.40 10.27
CA PHE A 161 -5.01 -2.02 11.05
C PHE A 161 -5.15 -1.42 12.45
N ASP A 162 -4.15 -0.68 12.94
CA ASP A 162 -4.22 0.06 14.19
C ASP A 162 -4.83 1.44 13.96
N TYR A 163 -6.00 1.67 14.56
CA TYR A 163 -6.73 2.93 14.43
C TYR A 163 -5.94 4.13 14.99
N GLU A 164 -5.24 3.96 16.11
CA GLU A 164 -4.46 5.05 16.71
C GLU A 164 -3.27 5.45 15.82
N VAL A 165 -2.69 4.50 15.10
CA VAL A 165 -1.63 4.77 14.11
C VAL A 165 -2.15 5.68 12.99
N VAL A 166 -3.25 5.30 12.33
CA VAL A 166 -3.77 6.09 11.19
C VAL A 166 -4.32 7.44 11.64
N LYS A 167 -4.91 7.53 12.82
CA LYS A 167 -5.38 8.77 13.43
C LYS A 167 -4.23 9.74 13.70
N GLN A 168 -3.16 9.26 14.35
CA GLN A 168 -1.98 10.09 14.63
C GLN A 168 -1.21 10.42 13.35
N ALA A 169 -1.13 9.48 12.39
CA ALA A 169 -0.57 9.74 11.07
C ALA A 169 -1.31 10.87 10.35
N LYS A 170 -2.64 10.87 10.36
CA LYS A 170 -3.43 11.91 9.70
C LYS A 170 -3.23 13.30 10.33
N VAL A 171 -3.11 13.36 11.67
CA VAL A 171 -2.76 14.61 12.37
C VAL A 171 -1.36 15.08 11.98
N LYS A 172 -0.38 14.16 11.92
CA LYS A 172 1.01 14.48 11.62
C LYS A 172 1.24 14.83 10.14
N PHE A 173 0.47 14.20 9.26
CA PHE A 173 0.60 14.31 7.80
C PHE A 173 -0.72 14.72 7.14
N PRO A 174 -1.24 15.94 7.36
CA PRO A 174 -2.58 16.31 6.87
C PRO A 174 -2.72 16.23 5.35
N SER A 175 -1.62 16.39 4.61
CA SER A 175 -1.59 16.32 3.13
C SER A 175 -1.35 14.92 2.57
N ILE A 176 -0.96 13.93 3.41
CA ILE A 176 -0.77 12.55 2.99
C ILE A 176 -2.07 11.79 3.23
N LYS A 177 -2.45 10.93 2.28
CA LYS A 177 -3.62 10.06 2.43
C LYS A 177 -3.37 9.01 3.50
N CYS A 178 -4.34 8.86 4.42
CA CYS A 178 -4.31 7.85 5.48
C CYS A 178 -5.60 7.04 5.43
N PHE A 179 -5.48 5.70 5.32
CA PHE A 179 -6.64 4.81 5.29
C PHE A 179 -6.58 3.82 6.45
N TYR A 180 -7.74 3.60 7.06
CA TYR A 180 -7.89 2.58 8.08
C TYR A 180 -8.13 1.21 7.43
N LEU A 181 -7.22 0.26 7.69
CA LEU A 181 -7.33 -1.12 7.23
C LEU A 181 -8.32 -1.90 8.09
N SER A 182 -9.13 -2.72 7.44
CA SER A 182 -9.99 -3.67 8.14
C SER A 182 -10.25 -4.91 7.27
N SER A 183 -10.24 -6.06 7.91
CA SER A 183 -10.75 -7.29 7.33
C SER A 183 -12.06 -7.68 8.00
N PHE A 184 -12.98 -8.22 7.21
CA PHE A 184 -14.27 -8.68 7.72
C PHE A 184 -14.26 -10.17 8.04
N LYS A 185 -14.89 -10.52 9.17
CA LYS A 185 -15.14 -11.91 9.55
C LYS A 185 -16.62 -12.08 9.86
N ILE A 186 -17.14 -13.25 9.60
CA ILE A 186 -18.49 -13.64 10.07
C ILE A 186 -18.34 -14.13 11.50
N ASP A 187 -19.06 -13.52 12.41
CA ASP A 187 -19.16 -14.00 13.80
C ASP A 187 -19.98 -15.28 13.81
N GLU A 188 -19.41 -16.38 14.29
CA GLU A 188 -20.02 -17.72 14.19
C GLU A 188 -21.29 -17.85 15.07
N VAL A 189 -21.42 -17.03 16.11
CA VAL A 189 -22.55 -17.07 17.04
C VAL A 189 -23.75 -16.27 16.50
N SER A 190 -23.48 -15.04 16.04
CA SER A 190 -24.54 -14.13 15.61
C SER A 190 -24.80 -14.15 14.10
N GLY A 191 -23.93 -14.79 13.31
CA GLY A 191 -23.96 -14.76 11.84
C GLY A 191 -23.71 -13.38 11.23
N LYS A 192 -23.28 -12.41 12.02
CA LYS A 192 -23.07 -11.02 11.58
C LYS A 192 -21.65 -10.78 11.14
N GLN A 193 -21.52 -9.93 10.13
CA GLN A 193 -20.19 -9.43 9.70
C GLN A 193 -19.61 -8.47 10.74
N LEU A 194 -18.37 -8.73 11.15
CA LEU A 194 -17.61 -7.90 12.09
C LEU A 194 -16.24 -7.53 11.49
N PRO A 195 -15.75 -6.29 11.79
CA PRO A 195 -16.49 -5.20 12.43
C PRO A 195 -17.63 -4.68 11.55
N ARG A 196 -18.61 -4.01 12.13
CA ARG A 196 -19.70 -3.38 11.37
C ARG A 196 -19.17 -2.22 10.54
N VAL A 197 -19.60 -2.11 9.29
CA VAL A 197 -19.16 -1.06 8.35
C VAL A 197 -19.45 0.33 8.90
N GLU A 198 -20.61 0.54 9.55
CA GLU A 198 -21.01 1.83 10.13
C GLU A 198 -20.04 2.27 11.24
N LYS A 199 -19.49 1.31 12.01
CA LYS A 199 -18.46 1.60 13.02
C LYS A 199 -17.17 2.08 12.35
N LEU A 200 -16.73 1.42 11.28
CA LEU A 200 -15.51 1.79 10.56
C LEU A 200 -15.65 3.18 9.93
N ILE A 201 -16.79 3.45 9.28
CA ILE A 201 -17.08 4.76 8.67
C ILE A 201 -17.07 5.87 9.74
N ARG A 202 -17.68 5.62 10.91
CA ARG A 202 -17.67 6.58 12.02
C ARG A 202 -16.25 6.88 12.47
N LEU A 203 -15.42 5.87 12.74
CA LEU A 203 -14.04 6.01 13.15
C LEU A 203 -13.21 6.77 12.10
N ALA A 204 -13.37 6.46 10.83
CA ALA A 204 -12.67 7.15 9.77
C ALA A 204 -13.03 8.65 9.71
N LYS A 205 -14.32 8.99 9.90
CA LYS A 205 -14.79 10.38 9.96
C LYS A 205 -14.27 11.11 11.20
N GLU A 206 -14.31 10.49 12.38
CA GLU A 206 -13.82 11.05 13.65
C GLU A 206 -12.34 11.42 13.57
N ALA A 207 -11.53 10.62 12.89
CA ALA A 207 -10.10 10.87 12.69
C ALA A 207 -9.77 11.64 11.40
N ASN A 208 -10.78 12.12 10.66
CA ASN A 208 -10.61 12.82 9.37
C ASN A 208 -9.73 12.04 8.37
N LEU A 209 -9.88 10.71 8.34
CA LEU A 209 -9.16 9.84 7.42
C LEU A 209 -9.69 9.98 5.98
N ASP A 210 -8.86 9.63 5.01
CA ASP A 210 -9.21 9.70 3.59
C ASP A 210 -10.12 8.53 3.14
N GLY A 211 -10.28 7.51 3.99
CA GLY A 211 -11.18 6.40 3.75
C GLY A 211 -10.80 5.11 4.49
N LEU A 212 -11.38 4.03 4.01
CA LEU A 212 -11.14 2.67 4.47
C LEU A 212 -10.44 1.87 3.38
N ASN A 213 -9.55 0.97 3.77
CA ASN A 213 -9.02 -0.06 2.90
C ASN A 213 -9.44 -1.42 3.49
N VAL A 214 -10.29 -2.15 2.78
CA VAL A 214 -10.96 -3.36 3.28
C VAL A 214 -10.63 -4.57 2.42
N SER A 215 -10.48 -5.73 3.06
CA SER A 215 -10.22 -7.02 2.42
C SER A 215 -11.18 -8.11 2.90
#